data_50b574fea5db213dca3848f70d32d13c
#
_entry.id   50b574fea5db213dca3848f70d32d13c
#
_cell.length_a   1.000
_cell.length_b   1.000
_cell.length_c   1.000
_cell.angle_alpha   90.00
_cell.angle_beta   90.00
_cell.angle_gamma   90.00
#
_symmetry.space_group_name_H-M   'P 1'
#
loop_
_entity.id
_entity.type
_entity.pdbx_description
1 polymer ?
#
loop_
_entity_poly.entity_id
_entity_poly.type
_entity_poly.pdbx_seq_one_letter_code
_entity_poly.pdbx_strand_id
1 'polypeptide(L)'
;MIVSTGSVNAEGVLSLGDSTAEVDMKSTVSGTKTKSTTAKSASVGETVPFELGYTIPNPVPTGFTLQFKDVPSKGLTVNFASLTVKAGDKVLTGTDYTVENNLTDNKGDGTNTFVVKITDPAKYAGKQITITYNATVNDEAETVEGQDYHAVTNKLVDNDGTPIPGTETLTKIFGFKFTKVNAQGEAVEGAKFTLSVAKDQNGVLPNSDKY
;
A
#
# COMPACT_ATOMS: atom_id res chain seq x y z
N MET A 1 24.54 -20.77 -20.26
CA MET A 1 24.64 -20.60 -21.72
C MET A 1 26.05 -20.08 -22.00
N ILE A 2 26.90 -20.87 -22.66
CA ILE A 2 28.27 -20.45 -23.00
C ILE A 2 28.14 -19.82 -24.40
N VAL A 3 28.42 -18.53 -24.53
CA VAL A 3 28.51 -17.86 -25.83
C VAL A 3 29.98 -17.86 -26.22
N SER A 4 30.32 -18.60 -27.27
CA SER A 4 31.65 -18.58 -27.85
C SER A 4 31.66 -17.56 -29.00
N THR A 5 32.55 -16.57 -28.92
CA THR A 5 32.83 -15.59 -30.00
C THR A 5 34.15 -15.90 -30.72
N GLY A 6 34.40 -17.14 -30.97
CA GLY A 6 35.55 -17.57 -31.76
C GLY A 6 35.20 -17.64 -33.25
N SER A 7 36.05 -17.14 -34.12
CA SER A 7 36.01 -17.39 -35.56
C SER A 7 37.16 -18.30 -35.99
N VAL A 8 36.89 -19.23 -36.93
CA VAL A 8 37.92 -20.10 -37.53
C VAL A 8 38.32 -19.49 -38.85
N ASN A 9 39.62 -19.22 -39.07
CA ASN A 9 40.12 -18.75 -40.34
C ASN A 9 40.15 -19.85 -41.43
N ALA A 10 40.46 -19.53 -42.64
CA ALA A 10 40.51 -20.47 -43.79
C ALA A 10 41.50 -21.63 -43.63
N GLU A 11 42.45 -21.52 -42.70
CA GLU A 11 43.46 -22.53 -42.37
C GLU A 11 43.06 -23.39 -41.13
N GLY A 12 41.85 -23.22 -40.63
CA GLY A 12 41.32 -23.97 -39.50
C GLY A 12 41.84 -23.53 -38.10
N VAL A 13 42.48 -22.35 -38.02
CA VAL A 13 42.97 -21.79 -36.77
C VAL A 13 41.87 -21.02 -36.09
N LEU A 14 41.56 -21.41 -34.87
CA LEU A 14 40.59 -20.72 -33.98
C LEU A 14 41.25 -19.43 -33.47
N SER A 15 40.79 -18.29 -33.89
CA SER A 15 41.12 -17.01 -33.23
C SER A 15 40.00 -16.60 -32.29
N LEU A 16 40.36 -16.48 -31.03
CA LEU A 16 39.50 -15.76 -30.07
C LEU A 16 39.74 -14.29 -30.32
N GLY A 17 38.74 -13.61 -30.86
CA GLY A 17 38.80 -12.16 -30.98
C GLY A 17 38.93 -11.53 -29.60
N ASP A 18 39.45 -10.28 -29.54
CA ASP A 18 39.48 -9.52 -28.28
C ASP A 18 38.08 -9.49 -27.65
N SER A 19 37.86 -10.42 -26.75
CA SER A 19 36.60 -10.59 -26.10
C SER A 19 36.63 -9.90 -24.73
N THR A 20 36.52 -8.59 -24.75
CA THR A 20 35.76 -7.94 -23.69
C THR A 20 34.29 -8.14 -24.01
N ALA A 21 33.76 -9.33 -23.74
CA ALA A 21 32.35 -9.49 -23.63
C ALA A 21 31.94 -8.73 -22.36
N GLU A 22 31.51 -7.50 -22.48
CA GLU A 22 30.69 -6.86 -21.45
C GLU A 22 29.40 -7.68 -21.39
N VAL A 23 29.40 -8.64 -20.49
CA VAL A 23 28.15 -9.25 -20.04
C VAL A 23 27.50 -8.19 -19.16
N ASP A 24 26.67 -7.36 -19.78
CA ASP A 24 25.74 -6.55 -19.06
C ASP A 24 24.79 -7.52 -18.35
N MET A 25 25.21 -7.97 -17.19
CA MET A 25 24.33 -8.68 -16.29
C MET A 25 23.27 -7.68 -15.86
N LYS A 26 22.23 -7.55 -16.67
CA LYS A 26 20.95 -7.03 -16.21
C LYS A 26 20.47 -7.93 -15.08
N SER A 27 21.10 -7.79 -13.92
CA SER A 27 20.53 -8.22 -12.67
C SER A 27 19.40 -7.24 -12.35
N THR A 28 18.31 -7.35 -13.10
CA THR A 28 17.03 -6.82 -12.68
C THR A 28 16.46 -7.74 -11.60
N VAL A 29 17.12 -7.80 -10.46
CA VAL A 29 16.43 -8.15 -9.24
C VAL A 29 15.73 -6.87 -8.82
N SER A 30 14.72 -6.51 -9.60
CA SER A 30 13.72 -5.55 -9.18
C SER A 30 12.90 -6.23 -8.11
N GLY A 31 13.23 -5.99 -6.84
CA GLY A 31 12.34 -6.34 -5.75
C GLY A 31 10.99 -5.70 -6.02
N THR A 32 9.90 -6.43 -5.86
CA THR A 32 8.55 -5.89 -6.01
C THR A 32 8.14 -5.25 -4.69
N LYS A 33 7.69 -4.01 -4.72
CA LYS A 33 7.04 -3.39 -3.55
C LYS A 33 5.73 -4.11 -3.27
N THR A 34 5.47 -4.37 -2.01
CA THR A 34 4.23 -4.98 -1.53
C THR A 34 3.47 -4.03 -0.64
N LYS A 35 2.16 -4.19 -0.58
CA LYS A 35 1.29 -3.51 0.37
C LYS A 35 0.14 -4.43 0.74
N SER A 36 -0.21 -4.43 2.02
CA SER A 36 -1.29 -5.25 2.54
C SER A 36 -2.02 -4.56 3.69
N THR A 37 -3.21 -5.05 3.99
CA THR A 37 -3.98 -4.75 5.20
C THR A 37 -4.65 -6.03 5.69
N THR A 38 -4.76 -6.17 6.99
CA THR A 38 -5.54 -7.26 7.62
C THR A 38 -7.03 -6.91 7.74
N ALA A 39 -7.38 -5.62 7.67
CA ALA A 39 -8.76 -5.16 7.78
C ALA A 39 -9.51 -5.39 6.46
N LYS A 40 -10.39 -6.39 6.43
CA LYS A 40 -11.30 -6.64 5.28
C LYS A 40 -12.54 -5.75 5.32
N SER A 41 -12.94 -5.35 6.51
CA SER A 41 -14.02 -4.39 6.76
C SER A 41 -13.68 -3.52 7.97
N ALA A 42 -14.28 -2.35 8.03
CA ALA A 42 -14.19 -1.43 9.16
C ALA A 42 -15.44 -0.54 9.20
N SER A 43 -15.66 0.12 10.31
CA SER A 43 -16.67 1.18 10.49
C SER A 43 -16.00 2.55 10.51
N VAL A 44 -16.76 3.61 10.31
CA VAL A 44 -16.27 4.98 10.52
C VAL A 44 -15.76 5.13 11.96
N GLY A 45 -14.57 5.68 12.12
CA GLY A 45 -13.86 5.80 13.40
C GLY A 45 -12.93 4.64 13.73
N GLU A 46 -13.03 3.50 13.04
CA GLU A 46 -12.15 2.36 13.24
C GLU A 46 -10.81 2.51 12.52
N THR A 47 -9.84 1.76 13.00
CA THR A 47 -8.47 1.78 12.51
C THR A 47 -8.23 0.67 11.48
N VAL A 48 -7.64 1.04 10.35
CA VAL A 48 -7.15 0.15 9.30
C VAL A 48 -5.63 0.13 9.34
N PRO A 49 -4.99 -1.01 9.69
CA PRO A 49 -3.54 -1.14 9.67
C PRO A 49 -3.05 -1.44 8.25
N PHE A 50 -1.92 -0.85 7.88
CA PHE A 50 -1.22 -1.09 6.62
C PHE A 50 0.20 -1.55 6.85
N GLU A 51 0.66 -2.44 5.99
CA GLU A 51 2.03 -2.90 5.93
C GLU A 51 2.55 -2.81 4.49
N LEU A 52 3.71 -2.19 4.31
CA LEU A 52 4.43 -2.08 3.06
C LEU A 52 5.77 -2.82 3.18
N GLY A 53 6.20 -3.42 2.09
CA GLY A 53 7.44 -4.18 2.08
C GLY A 53 8.24 -4.04 0.80
N TYR A 54 9.57 -4.16 0.94
CA TYR A 54 10.52 -4.27 -0.19
C TYR A 54 11.82 -4.89 0.29
N THR A 55 12.34 -5.89 -0.42
CA THR A 55 13.65 -6.45 -0.13
C THR A 55 14.71 -5.72 -0.95
N ILE A 56 15.65 -5.07 -0.27
CA ILE A 56 16.77 -4.37 -0.91
C ILE A 56 17.69 -5.40 -1.57
N PRO A 57 18.05 -5.23 -2.85
CA PRO A 57 18.96 -6.17 -3.53
C PRO A 57 20.34 -6.22 -2.85
N ASN A 58 21.00 -7.34 -3.01
CA ASN A 58 22.38 -7.52 -2.58
C ASN A 58 23.17 -8.25 -3.69
N PRO A 59 24.14 -7.59 -4.35
CA PRO A 59 24.61 -6.23 -4.12
C PRO A 59 23.59 -5.17 -4.49
N VAL A 60 23.70 -3.98 -3.87
CA VAL A 60 22.86 -2.83 -4.20
C VAL A 60 23.39 -2.18 -5.48
N PRO A 61 22.55 -1.98 -6.51
CA PRO A 61 22.98 -1.31 -7.74
C PRO A 61 23.42 0.13 -7.50
N THR A 62 24.39 0.60 -8.29
CA THR A 62 24.84 2.00 -8.23
C THR A 62 23.68 2.94 -8.53
N GLY A 63 23.50 3.98 -7.70
CA GLY A 63 22.41 4.95 -7.85
C GLY A 63 21.02 4.44 -7.40
N PHE A 64 20.94 3.26 -6.80
CA PHE A 64 19.69 2.74 -6.30
C PHE A 64 19.09 3.64 -5.20
N THR A 65 17.83 3.96 -5.36
CA THR A 65 17.03 4.70 -4.37
C THR A 65 15.79 3.89 -4.01
N LEU A 66 15.32 4.00 -2.78
CA LEU A 66 14.11 3.35 -2.33
C LEU A 66 13.17 4.36 -1.70
N GLN A 67 12.00 4.48 -2.29
CA GLN A 67 10.90 5.27 -1.74
C GLN A 67 9.57 4.54 -1.93
N PHE A 68 8.65 4.76 -1.01
CA PHE A 68 7.27 4.30 -1.07
C PHE A 68 6.38 5.52 -1.19
N LYS A 69 5.71 5.67 -2.33
CA LYS A 69 4.71 6.72 -2.58
C LYS A 69 3.35 6.12 -2.38
N ASP A 70 2.67 6.53 -1.35
CA ASP A 70 1.41 5.96 -0.89
C ASP A 70 0.25 6.90 -1.19
N VAL A 71 -0.82 6.38 -1.77
CA VAL A 71 -2.01 7.13 -2.20
C VAL A 71 -3.23 6.57 -1.47
N PRO A 72 -3.56 7.09 -0.28
CA PRO A 72 -4.80 6.74 0.39
C PRO A 72 -6.00 7.39 -0.28
N SER A 73 -7.11 6.65 -0.40
CA SER A 73 -8.38 7.19 -0.92
C SER A 73 -9.05 8.12 0.08
N LYS A 74 -10.06 8.84 -0.38
CA LYS A 74 -11.03 9.47 0.51
C LYS A 74 -11.55 8.45 1.52
N GLY A 75 -11.94 8.93 2.70
CA GLY A 75 -12.38 8.08 3.79
C GLY A 75 -11.24 7.53 4.66
N LEU A 76 -9.98 7.79 4.34
CA LEU A 76 -8.83 7.46 5.19
C LEU A 76 -8.14 8.70 5.74
N THR A 77 -7.91 8.74 7.04
CA THR A 77 -7.05 9.74 7.71
C THR A 77 -5.82 9.03 8.25
N VAL A 78 -4.64 9.34 7.71
CA VAL A 78 -3.38 8.67 8.07
C VAL A 78 -2.89 9.14 9.43
N ASN A 79 -2.55 8.19 10.29
CA ASN A 79 -1.92 8.46 11.59
C ASN A 79 -0.40 8.33 11.49
N PHE A 80 0.30 9.40 11.14
CA PHE A 80 1.76 9.41 11.02
C PHE A 80 2.50 9.12 12.33
N ALA A 81 1.88 9.34 13.49
CA ALA A 81 2.48 8.99 14.78
C ALA A 81 2.61 7.47 14.98
N SER A 82 1.82 6.68 14.23
CA SER A 82 1.90 5.22 14.24
C SER A 82 2.91 4.64 13.26
N LEU A 83 3.52 5.49 12.40
CA LEU A 83 4.42 5.04 11.34
C LEU A 83 5.72 4.49 11.94
N THR A 84 6.06 3.28 11.55
CA THR A 84 7.28 2.60 11.95
C THR A 84 7.96 2.02 10.71
N VAL A 85 9.27 2.19 10.62
CA VAL A 85 10.10 1.65 9.54
C VAL A 85 11.12 0.68 10.13
N LYS A 86 11.25 -0.51 9.53
CA LYS A 86 12.21 -1.54 9.94
C LYS A 86 13.05 -2.00 8.75
N ALA A 87 14.30 -2.41 9.04
CA ALA A 87 15.16 -3.15 8.12
C ALA A 87 15.52 -4.50 8.77
N GLY A 88 14.85 -5.57 8.34
CA GLY A 88 14.79 -6.82 9.10
C GLY A 88 14.21 -6.55 10.50
N ASP A 89 14.91 -6.95 11.55
CA ASP A 89 14.46 -6.75 12.94
C ASP A 89 14.81 -5.36 13.51
N LYS A 90 15.68 -4.59 12.81
CA LYS A 90 16.12 -3.28 13.27
C LYS A 90 15.06 -2.22 13.00
N VAL A 91 14.57 -1.53 14.04
CA VAL A 91 13.76 -0.32 13.90
C VAL A 91 14.68 0.82 13.43
N LEU A 92 14.29 1.50 12.37
CA LEU A 92 14.99 2.66 11.83
C LEU A 92 14.53 3.94 12.53
N THR A 93 15.41 4.93 12.58
CA THR A 93 15.16 6.21 13.24
C THR A 93 15.31 7.38 12.27
N GLY A 94 15.00 8.60 12.70
CA GLY A 94 14.82 9.77 11.85
C GLY A 94 15.96 10.18 10.91
N THR A 95 17.18 9.61 11.04
CA THR A 95 18.27 9.81 10.07
C THR A 95 18.32 8.74 8.97
N ASP A 96 17.65 7.62 9.20
CA ASP A 96 17.64 6.47 8.31
C ASP A 96 16.59 6.58 7.20
N TYR A 97 15.55 7.39 7.43
CA TYR A 97 14.48 7.65 6.45
C TYR A 97 13.88 9.04 6.63
N THR A 98 13.15 9.49 5.63
CA THR A 98 12.36 10.73 5.66
C THR A 98 10.91 10.44 5.31
N VAL A 99 9.98 11.23 5.85
CA VAL A 99 8.56 11.22 5.49
C VAL A 99 8.20 12.59 4.94
N GLU A 100 7.70 12.61 3.71
CA GLU A 100 7.12 13.78 3.05
C GLU A 100 5.62 13.59 2.98
N ASN A 101 4.85 14.49 3.56
CA ASN A 101 3.40 14.41 3.61
C ASN A 101 2.78 15.53 2.76
N ASN A 102 2.12 15.14 1.67
CA ASN A 102 1.39 16.06 0.79
C ASN A 102 -0.13 15.94 0.97
N LEU A 103 -0.59 15.25 2.02
CA LEU A 103 -2.01 15.11 2.34
C LEU A 103 -2.48 16.33 3.16
N THR A 104 -3.59 16.92 2.78
CA THR A 104 -4.25 17.96 3.58
C THR A 104 -4.90 17.31 4.81
N ASP A 105 -4.58 17.81 6.01
CA ASP A 105 -5.09 17.29 7.29
C ASP A 105 -4.87 15.77 7.46
N ASN A 106 -3.83 15.22 6.82
CA ASN A 106 -3.52 13.79 6.75
C ASN A 106 -4.63 12.95 6.09
N LYS A 107 -5.60 13.58 5.44
CA LYS A 107 -6.70 12.89 4.75
C LYS A 107 -6.29 12.45 3.36
N GLY A 108 -6.61 11.22 3.01
CA GLY A 108 -6.51 10.72 1.66
C GLY A 108 -7.55 11.37 0.75
N ASP A 109 -7.20 11.55 -0.51
CA ASP A 109 -8.09 12.08 -1.55
C ASP A 109 -8.06 11.22 -2.84
N GLY A 110 -7.28 10.13 -2.83
CA GLY A 110 -7.08 9.25 -3.96
C GLY A 110 -6.07 9.73 -4.99
N THR A 111 -5.47 10.91 -4.79
CA THR A 111 -4.52 11.54 -5.73
C THR A 111 -3.22 11.97 -5.06
N ASN A 112 -3.29 12.68 -3.95
CA ASN A 112 -2.14 13.13 -3.20
C ASN A 112 -1.46 11.98 -2.48
N THR A 113 -0.16 12.11 -2.29
CA THR A 113 0.69 11.06 -1.72
C THR A 113 1.32 11.53 -0.40
N PHE A 114 1.63 10.57 0.45
CA PHE A 114 2.79 10.70 1.32
C PHE A 114 3.91 9.78 0.85
N VAL A 115 5.15 10.17 1.12
CA VAL A 115 6.33 9.44 0.64
C VAL A 115 7.21 9.09 1.82
N VAL A 116 7.56 7.80 1.95
CA VAL A 116 8.60 7.34 2.86
C VAL A 116 9.82 6.98 2.03
N LYS A 117 10.94 7.68 2.25
CA LYS A 117 12.19 7.47 1.52
C LYS A 117 13.28 6.98 2.46
N ILE A 118 13.93 5.87 2.11
CA ILE A 118 15.11 5.37 2.82
C ILE A 118 16.31 6.21 2.39
N THR A 119 16.99 6.83 3.37
CA THR A 119 18.08 7.81 3.11
C THR A 119 19.28 7.17 2.43
N ASP A 120 19.71 6.01 2.93
CA ASP A 120 20.84 5.25 2.38
C ASP A 120 20.48 3.75 2.31
N PRO A 121 19.86 3.30 1.21
CA PRO A 121 19.48 1.89 1.07
C PRO A 121 20.67 0.93 1.12
N ALA A 122 21.87 1.36 0.75
CA ALA A 122 23.04 0.49 0.72
C ALA A 122 23.42 -0.07 2.10
N LYS A 123 23.10 0.67 3.17
CA LYS A 123 23.26 0.18 4.56
C LYS A 123 22.43 -1.06 4.88
N TYR A 124 21.40 -1.33 4.08
CA TYR A 124 20.41 -2.38 4.33
C TYR A 124 20.38 -3.40 3.19
N ALA A 125 21.51 -3.59 2.47
CA ALA A 125 21.63 -4.58 1.40
C ALA A 125 21.14 -5.96 1.86
N GLY A 126 20.27 -6.59 1.07
CA GLY A 126 19.67 -7.89 1.36
C GLY A 126 18.63 -7.90 2.48
N LYS A 127 18.33 -6.76 3.11
CA LYS A 127 17.31 -6.68 4.17
C LYS A 127 15.94 -6.36 3.61
N GLN A 128 14.92 -6.93 4.25
CA GLN A 128 13.53 -6.54 4.05
C GLN A 128 13.30 -5.19 4.75
N ILE A 129 12.87 -4.19 4.00
CA ILE A 129 12.28 -2.98 4.57
C ILE A 129 10.80 -3.25 4.79
N THR A 130 10.33 -3.00 5.99
CA THR A 130 8.91 -3.08 6.37
C THR A 130 8.48 -1.75 6.95
N ILE A 131 7.42 -1.17 6.40
CA ILE A 131 6.80 0.05 6.89
C ILE A 131 5.41 -0.31 7.37
N THR A 132 5.10 0.01 8.61
CA THR A 132 3.75 -0.15 9.16
C THR A 132 3.20 1.20 9.59
N TYR A 133 1.92 1.41 9.38
CA TYR A 133 1.19 2.57 9.88
C TYR A 133 -0.31 2.26 9.95
N ASN A 134 -1.04 3.10 10.65
CA ASN A 134 -2.49 3.02 10.76
C ASN A 134 -3.15 4.21 10.07
N ALA A 135 -4.36 4.00 9.54
CA ALA A 135 -5.26 5.08 9.17
C ALA A 135 -6.62 4.87 9.84
N THR A 136 -7.31 5.95 10.15
CA THR A 136 -8.68 5.91 10.68
C THR A 136 -9.67 6.11 9.54
N VAL A 137 -10.71 5.29 9.48
CA VAL A 137 -11.83 5.49 8.55
C VAL A 137 -12.61 6.72 8.97
N ASN A 138 -12.78 7.66 8.06
CA ASN A 138 -13.60 8.84 8.27
C ASN A 138 -14.90 8.78 7.44
N ASP A 139 -15.77 9.77 7.60
CA ASP A 139 -17.09 9.83 6.97
C ASP A 139 -17.08 10.17 5.46
N GLU A 140 -15.90 10.39 4.91
CA GLU A 140 -15.71 10.66 3.47
C GLU A 140 -15.50 9.36 2.65
N ALA A 141 -15.65 8.15 3.26
CA ALA A 141 -15.54 6.89 2.54
C ALA A 141 -16.55 6.83 1.37
N GLU A 142 -16.06 6.52 0.18
CA GLU A 142 -16.85 6.57 -1.05
C GLU A 142 -17.69 5.32 -1.23
N THR A 143 -18.87 5.47 -1.83
CA THR A 143 -19.72 4.34 -2.26
C THR A 143 -19.07 3.67 -3.48
N VAL A 144 -19.00 2.35 -3.47
CA VAL A 144 -18.55 1.58 -4.62
C VAL A 144 -19.73 1.38 -5.56
N GLU A 145 -19.59 1.81 -6.82
CA GLU A 145 -20.67 1.71 -7.82
C GLU A 145 -21.13 0.26 -7.99
N GLY A 146 -22.45 0.06 -7.97
CA GLY A 146 -23.06 -1.26 -8.11
C GLY A 146 -22.91 -2.18 -6.90
N GLN A 147 -22.47 -1.67 -5.75
CA GLN A 147 -22.34 -2.41 -4.51
C GLN A 147 -23.11 -1.75 -3.37
N ASP A 148 -23.52 -2.56 -2.40
CA ASP A 148 -24.24 -2.11 -1.20
C ASP A 148 -23.30 -1.72 -0.05
N TYR A 149 -22.05 -1.35 -0.37
CA TYR A 149 -21.06 -0.92 0.61
C TYR A 149 -20.25 0.28 0.12
N HIS A 150 -19.74 1.04 1.06
CA HIS A 150 -18.65 1.99 0.83
C HIS A 150 -17.33 1.25 0.88
N ALA A 151 -16.27 1.85 0.38
CA ALA A 151 -14.94 1.29 0.54
C ALA A 151 -13.91 2.40 0.72
N VAL A 152 -12.83 2.04 1.39
CA VAL A 152 -11.58 2.78 1.35
C VAL A 152 -10.55 1.91 0.65
N THR A 153 -9.79 2.52 -0.25
CA THR A 153 -8.68 1.88 -0.95
C THR A 153 -7.38 2.58 -0.62
N ASN A 154 -6.30 1.87 -0.80
CA ASN A 154 -4.98 2.46 -0.62
C ASN A 154 -3.97 1.69 -1.47
N LYS A 155 -3.15 2.40 -2.24
CA LYS A 155 -2.21 1.82 -3.20
C LYS A 155 -0.85 2.49 -3.16
N LEU A 156 0.16 1.80 -3.65
CA LEU A 156 1.45 2.40 -3.97
C LEU A 156 1.49 2.81 -5.43
N VAL A 157 2.17 3.91 -5.69
CA VAL A 157 2.51 4.35 -7.04
C VAL A 157 4.02 4.44 -7.19
N ASP A 158 4.50 4.35 -8.42
CA ASP A 158 5.92 4.58 -8.72
C ASP A 158 6.25 6.07 -8.88
N ASN A 159 7.40 6.39 -9.45
CA ASN A 159 7.89 7.77 -9.52
C ASN A 159 7.08 8.66 -10.47
N ASP A 160 6.47 8.09 -11.50
CA ASP A 160 5.64 8.80 -12.47
C ASP A 160 4.15 8.84 -12.08
N GLY A 161 3.79 8.20 -10.96
CA GLY A 161 2.42 8.13 -10.46
C GLY A 161 1.64 6.92 -10.96
N THR A 162 2.26 6.00 -11.71
CA THR A 162 1.61 4.77 -12.16
C THR A 162 1.38 3.82 -10.98
N PRO A 163 0.16 3.27 -10.81
CA PRO A 163 -0.10 2.31 -9.74
C PRO A 163 0.77 1.06 -9.87
N ILE A 164 1.38 0.64 -8.76
CA ILE A 164 2.18 -0.58 -8.71
C ILE A 164 1.23 -1.77 -8.59
N PRO A 165 1.23 -2.71 -9.54
CA PRO A 165 0.33 -3.86 -9.52
C PRO A 165 0.44 -4.67 -8.23
N GLY A 166 -0.71 -5.12 -7.70
CA GLY A 166 -0.76 -5.95 -6.49
C GLY A 166 -0.54 -5.20 -5.17
N THR A 167 -0.45 -3.86 -5.20
CA THR A 167 -0.30 -3.04 -3.99
C THR A 167 -1.59 -2.35 -3.55
N GLU A 168 -2.66 -2.44 -4.33
CA GLU A 168 -3.93 -1.87 -3.93
C GLU A 168 -4.62 -2.75 -2.88
N THR A 169 -5.04 -2.12 -1.79
CA THR A 169 -5.82 -2.73 -0.73
C THR A 169 -7.24 -2.16 -0.75
N LEU A 170 -8.21 -2.96 -0.35
CA LEU A 170 -9.60 -2.55 -0.21
C LEU A 170 -10.13 -2.99 1.14
N THR A 171 -10.72 -2.05 1.88
CA THR A 171 -11.45 -2.29 3.13
C THR A 171 -12.89 -1.85 2.94
N LYS A 172 -13.83 -2.77 3.14
CA LYS A 172 -15.26 -2.50 3.00
C LYS A 172 -15.79 -1.76 4.20
N ILE A 173 -16.63 -0.75 3.94
CA ILE A 173 -17.33 0.01 4.98
C ILE A 173 -18.82 -0.31 4.81
N PHE A 174 -19.34 -1.15 5.69
CA PHE A 174 -20.76 -1.47 5.66
C PHE A 174 -21.57 -0.35 6.31
N GLY A 175 -22.59 0.08 5.59
CA GLY A 175 -23.55 1.08 6.04
C GLY A 175 -24.96 0.62 5.70
N PHE A 176 -25.93 1.26 6.30
CA PHE A 176 -27.32 1.11 5.91
C PHE A 176 -27.94 2.50 5.82
N LYS A 177 -28.86 2.65 4.88
CA LYS A 177 -29.64 3.87 4.70
C LYS A 177 -31.10 3.52 4.89
N PHE A 178 -31.81 4.29 5.68
CA PHE A 178 -33.26 4.23 5.74
C PHE A 178 -33.83 5.63 5.55
N THR A 179 -34.96 5.67 4.89
CA THR A 179 -35.73 6.89 4.69
C THR A 179 -37.09 6.71 5.37
N LYS A 180 -37.42 7.59 6.28
CA LYS A 180 -38.77 7.62 6.81
C LYS A 180 -39.70 8.23 5.74
N VAL A 181 -40.77 7.56 5.44
CA VAL A 181 -41.80 8.06 4.54
C VAL A 181 -43.14 8.20 5.29
N ASN A 182 -43.98 9.12 4.82
CA ASN A 182 -45.37 9.26 5.25
C ASN A 182 -46.26 8.17 4.62
N ALA A 183 -47.56 8.20 4.92
CA ALA A 183 -48.52 7.23 4.36
C ALA A 183 -48.65 7.31 2.83
N GLN A 184 -48.22 8.37 2.20
CA GLN A 184 -48.23 8.59 0.74
C GLN A 184 -46.89 8.17 0.09
N GLY A 185 -45.90 7.71 0.86
CA GLY A 185 -44.60 7.30 0.37
C GLY A 185 -43.58 8.44 0.19
N GLU A 186 -43.93 9.65 0.62
CA GLU A 186 -43.06 10.81 0.52
C GLU A 186 -42.03 10.87 1.71
N ALA A 187 -40.81 11.27 1.44
CA ALA A 187 -39.76 11.39 2.46
C ALA A 187 -40.15 12.41 3.53
N VAL A 188 -40.00 12.04 4.80
CA VAL A 188 -40.21 12.93 5.95
C VAL A 188 -38.91 13.61 6.29
N GLU A 189 -38.79 14.90 5.99
CA GLU A 189 -37.61 15.71 6.32
C GLU A 189 -37.51 15.92 7.83
N GLY A 190 -36.29 15.95 8.35
CA GLY A 190 -36.00 16.19 9.78
C GLY A 190 -36.35 15.02 10.68
N ALA A 191 -36.70 13.85 10.16
CA ALA A 191 -36.92 12.65 10.97
C ALA A 191 -35.65 12.28 11.73
N LYS A 192 -35.76 12.09 13.04
CA LYS A 192 -34.67 11.62 13.90
C LYS A 192 -34.78 10.11 14.10
N PHE A 193 -33.65 9.43 13.98
CA PHE A 193 -33.56 8.00 14.24
C PHE A 193 -32.58 7.73 15.37
N THR A 194 -32.87 6.74 16.18
CA THR A 194 -31.92 6.19 17.16
C THR A 194 -31.57 4.79 16.71
N LEU A 195 -30.29 4.58 16.42
CA LEU A 195 -29.77 3.24 16.15
C LEU A 195 -29.32 2.62 17.47
N SER A 196 -29.81 1.43 17.76
CA SER A 196 -29.38 0.67 18.92
C SER A 196 -28.94 -0.73 18.46
N VAL A 197 -27.81 -1.20 18.96
CA VAL A 197 -27.43 -2.60 18.76
C VAL A 197 -28.34 -3.48 19.60
N ALA A 198 -29.05 -4.40 18.98
CA ALA A 198 -29.83 -5.39 19.69
C ALA A 198 -28.86 -6.34 20.43
N LYS A 199 -28.93 -6.36 21.74
CA LYS A 199 -28.29 -7.37 22.57
C LYS A 199 -29.26 -8.56 22.70
N ASP A 200 -28.71 -9.75 22.87
CA ASP A 200 -29.52 -10.89 23.27
C ASP A 200 -30.12 -10.69 24.69
N GLN A 201 -31.00 -11.59 25.10
CA GLN A 201 -31.62 -11.51 26.40
C GLN A 201 -30.63 -11.62 27.58
N ASN A 202 -29.37 -11.96 27.31
CA ASN A 202 -28.27 -12.00 28.32
C ASN A 202 -27.39 -10.73 28.24
N GLY A 203 -27.75 -9.77 27.37
CA GLY A 203 -26.98 -8.54 27.17
C GLY A 203 -25.74 -8.71 26.32
N VAL A 204 -25.59 -9.83 25.62
CA VAL A 204 -24.47 -10.13 24.75
C VAL A 204 -24.74 -9.56 23.35
N LEU A 205 -23.72 -8.90 22.77
CA LEU A 205 -23.78 -8.43 21.38
C LEU A 205 -23.83 -9.62 20.41
N PRO A 206 -24.53 -9.52 19.29
CA PRO A 206 -24.44 -10.53 18.24
C PRO A 206 -22.99 -10.78 17.85
N ASN A 207 -22.61 -12.04 17.66
CA ASN A 207 -21.26 -12.41 17.30
C ASN A 207 -20.93 -11.81 15.92
N SER A 208 -19.91 -10.94 15.85
CA SER A 208 -19.50 -10.25 14.64
C SER A 208 -18.88 -11.20 13.59
N ASP A 209 -18.64 -12.46 13.94
CA ASP A 209 -17.95 -13.44 13.07
C ASP A 209 -18.87 -14.08 12.00
N LYS A 210 -20.10 -13.61 11.85
CA LYS A 210 -21.10 -14.18 10.93
C LYS A 210 -21.52 -13.30 9.75
N TYR A 211 -20.83 -12.16 9.51
CA TYR A 211 -21.18 -11.28 8.39
C TYR A 211 -19.95 -10.91 7.56
#